data_cfa189cac1cb929c77185c40c848d4be
#
_entry.id   cfa189cac1cb929c77185c40c848d4be
#
_cell.length_a   1.000
_cell.length_b   1.000
_cell.length_c   1.000
_cell.angle_alpha   90.00
_cell.angle_beta   90.00
_cell.angle_gamma   90.00
#
_symmetry.space_group_name_H-M   'P 1'
#
loop_
_entity.id
_entity.type
_entity.pdbx_description
1 polymer ?
#
loop_
_entity_poly.entity_id
_entity_poly.type
_entity_poly.pdbx_seq_one_letter_code
_entity_poly.pdbx_strand_id
1 'polypeptide(L)'
;MSRVRGRPLFWFLLGIGGLAYLSGMVGPAQAQLRLIPDAARQVYATLPELPLENFYTPISPESAGPAPEEDTLVRRMMVYHLQVAGRSPTDRFDWQLTLADYFDVNEPIIAQRYPGADRLTVNPYAQDKAVVQSLNRQQRQALLRAILLAFGGDPDPMPLYIPSDIDSASTRPTSEPVERLFIPGSGAADLLSP
;
A
#
# COMPACT_ATOMS: atom_id res chain seq x y z
N MET A 1 -56.38 20.56 -67.98
CA MET A 1 -56.05 19.14 -67.79
C MET A 1 -54.72 19.04 -67.11
N SER A 2 -54.72 18.89 -65.83
CA SER A 2 -53.47 18.68 -65.05
C SER A 2 -53.83 17.96 -63.78
N ARG A 3 -53.37 16.69 -63.68
CA ARG A 3 -53.60 15.83 -62.52
C ARG A 3 -52.63 16.16 -61.39
N VAL A 4 -53.17 16.47 -60.22
CA VAL A 4 -52.45 16.56 -58.98
C VAL A 4 -52.31 15.16 -58.39
N ARG A 5 -51.09 14.66 -58.30
CA ARG A 5 -50.75 13.43 -57.58
C ARG A 5 -50.36 13.72 -56.17
N GLY A 6 -51.12 13.18 -55.23
CA GLY A 6 -50.85 13.25 -53.80
C GLY A 6 -49.56 12.51 -53.42
N ARG A 7 -48.80 13.09 -52.52
CA ARG A 7 -47.63 12.52 -51.84
C ARG A 7 -48.07 11.94 -50.52
N PRO A 8 -47.71 10.69 -50.18
CA PRO A 8 -48.02 10.13 -48.88
C PRO A 8 -47.10 10.75 -47.82
N LEU A 9 -47.73 11.08 -46.72
CA LEU A 9 -47.10 11.57 -45.46
C LEU A 9 -46.37 10.40 -44.80
N PHE A 10 -45.03 10.38 -44.86
CA PHE A 10 -44.24 9.44 -44.09
C PHE A 10 -44.12 9.95 -42.67
N TRP A 11 -44.58 9.14 -41.75
CA TRP A 11 -44.42 9.30 -40.30
C TRP A 11 -42.95 9.19 -39.92
N PHE A 12 -42.33 10.26 -39.49
CA PHE A 12 -41.09 10.22 -38.73
C PHE A 12 -41.44 9.92 -37.29
N LEU A 13 -41.30 8.68 -36.87
CA LEU A 13 -41.23 8.29 -35.48
C LEU A 13 -39.89 8.82 -34.89
N LEU A 14 -40.00 9.79 -34.03
CA LEU A 14 -38.90 10.25 -33.18
C LEU A 14 -38.43 9.09 -32.30
N GLY A 15 -37.30 8.52 -32.67
CA GLY A 15 -36.51 7.71 -31.74
C GLY A 15 -35.89 8.65 -30.67
N ILE A 16 -36.49 8.72 -29.50
CA ILE A 16 -35.88 9.24 -28.34
C ILE A 16 -34.77 8.27 -27.94
N GLY A 17 -33.59 8.50 -28.52
CA GLY A 17 -32.38 7.81 -28.16
C GLY A 17 -32.07 8.13 -26.72
N GLY A 18 -32.15 7.11 -25.86
CA GLY A 18 -31.79 7.20 -24.47
C GLY A 18 -30.38 7.75 -24.31
N LEU A 19 -30.28 8.89 -23.61
CA LEU A 19 -29.02 9.39 -23.06
C LEU A 19 -28.56 8.32 -22.06
N ALA A 20 -27.71 7.41 -22.50
CA ALA A 20 -27.01 6.50 -21.60
C ALA A 20 -26.18 7.37 -20.65
N TYR A 21 -26.63 7.47 -19.42
CA TYR A 21 -25.84 7.94 -18.30
C TYR A 21 -24.62 7.01 -18.22
N LEU A 22 -23.53 7.42 -18.83
CA LEU A 22 -22.20 6.95 -18.50
C LEU A 22 -21.86 7.52 -17.12
N SER A 23 -22.52 7.00 -16.10
CA SER A 23 -22.02 7.11 -14.73
C SER A 23 -20.68 6.37 -14.76
N GLY A 24 -19.58 7.15 -14.91
CA GLY A 24 -18.24 6.63 -14.89
C GLY A 24 -18.08 5.89 -13.57
N MET A 25 -18.09 4.58 -13.62
CA MET A 25 -17.69 3.75 -12.49
C MET A 25 -16.23 4.09 -12.22
N VAL A 26 -16.01 4.97 -11.24
CA VAL A 26 -14.69 5.21 -10.69
C VAL A 26 -14.22 3.86 -10.14
N GLY A 27 -13.22 3.27 -10.78
CA GLY A 27 -12.70 1.98 -10.36
C GLY A 27 -12.20 2.06 -8.90
N PRO A 28 -12.19 0.94 -8.17
CA PRO A 28 -11.81 0.93 -6.74
C PRO A 28 -10.45 1.58 -6.50
N ALA A 29 -9.50 1.42 -7.39
CA ALA A 29 -8.18 2.06 -7.30
C ALA A 29 -8.26 3.60 -7.35
N GLN A 30 -9.11 4.17 -8.20
CA GLN A 30 -9.27 5.62 -8.30
C GLN A 30 -10.02 6.20 -7.08
N ALA A 31 -10.95 5.44 -6.50
CA ALA A 31 -11.61 5.83 -5.26
C ALA A 31 -10.60 5.91 -4.10
N GLN A 32 -9.71 4.96 -3.99
CA GLN A 32 -8.65 4.93 -2.98
C GLN A 32 -7.68 6.12 -3.10
N LEU A 33 -7.33 6.51 -4.32
CA LEU A 33 -6.46 7.66 -4.57
C LEU A 33 -7.05 8.99 -4.08
N ARG A 34 -8.37 9.13 -4.13
CA ARG A 34 -9.07 10.32 -3.63
C ARG A 34 -9.02 10.43 -2.10
N LEU A 35 -8.78 9.31 -1.41
CA LEU A 35 -8.67 9.29 0.05
C LEU A 35 -7.27 9.67 0.55
N ILE A 36 -6.24 9.62 -0.31
CA ILE A 36 -4.85 9.86 0.10
C ILE A 36 -4.64 11.21 0.81
N PRO A 37 -5.14 12.36 0.31
CA PRO A 37 -4.92 13.64 0.99
C PRO A 37 -5.49 13.65 2.41
N ASP A 38 -6.70 13.12 2.59
CA ASP A 38 -7.34 13.05 3.90
C ASP A 38 -6.63 12.06 4.82
N ALA A 39 -6.24 10.91 4.30
CA ALA A 39 -5.48 9.90 5.04
C ALA A 39 -4.12 10.45 5.50
N ALA A 40 -3.40 11.15 4.63
CA ALA A 40 -2.12 11.76 4.99
C ALA A 40 -2.28 12.82 6.10
N ARG A 41 -3.30 13.69 6.00
CA ARG A 41 -3.61 14.66 7.06
C ARG A 41 -3.92 13.98 8.39
N GLN A 42 -4.69 12.88 8.38
CA GLN A 42 -5.01 12.11 9.58
C GLN A 42 -3.77 11.49 10.22
N VAL A 43 -2.82 10.99 9.41
CA VAL A 43 -1.55 10.47 9.92
C VAL A 43 -0.77 11.57 10.63
N TYR A 44 -0.64 12.75 10.03
CA TYR A 44 0.09 13.86 10.67
C TYR A 44 -0.65 14.42 11.89
N ALA A 45 -1.97 14.37 11.94
CA ALA A 45 -2.73 14.70 13.15
C ALA A 45 -2.43 13.73 14.30
N THR A 46 -2.13 12.47 13.98
CA THR A 46 -1.78 11.43 14.96
C THR A 46 -0.29 11.45 15.32
N LEU A 47 0.58 11.83 14.38
CA LEU A 47 2.03 11.80 14.50
C LEU A 47 2.62 13.18 14.13
N PRO A 48 2.41 14.22 14.94
CA PRO A 48 2.86 15.58 14.63
C PRO A 48 4.39 15.71 14.58
N GLU A 49 5.13 14.80 15.21
CA GLU A 49 6.61 14.78 15.21
C GLU A 49 7.21 14.27 13.87
N LEU A 50 6.39 13.69 12.99
CA LEU A 50 6.89 13.16 11.73
C LEU A 50 7.20 14.31 10.77
N PRO A 51 8.42 14.38 10.17
CA PRO A 51 8.76 15.42 9.20
C PRO A 51 7.80 15.42 7.99
N LEU A 52 7.35 16.60 7.61
CA LEU A 52 6.45 16.77 6.48
C LEU A 52 7.14 16.52 5.13
N GLU A 53 8.41 16.93 5.01
CA GLU A 53 9.18 16.85 3.75
C GLU A 53 8.41 17.45 2.56
N ASN A 54 7.84 18.64 2.73
CA ASN A 54 6.95 19.29 1.77
C ASN A 54 7.50 20.60 1.17
N PHE A 55 8.81 20.78 1.18
CA PHE A 55 9.50 22.01 0.73
C PHE A 55 9.97 21.96 -0.72
N TYR A 56 9.55 20.96 -1.50
CA TYR A 56 9.97 20.81 -2.88
C TYR A 56 9.23 21.75 -3.83
N THR A 57 9.98 22.27 -4.82
CA THR A 57 9.44 23.18 -5.82
C THR A 57 9.06 22.44 -7.10
N PRO A 58 7.87 22.69 -7.68
CA PRO A 58 7.51 22.16 -8.98
C PRO A 58 8.48 22.62 -10.09
N ILE A 59 8.69 21.78 -11.11
CA ILE A 59 9.51 22.11 -12.29
C ILE A 59 8.89 23.27 -13.07
N SER A 60 7.57 23.31 -13.18
CA SER A 60 6.83 24.39 -13.83
C SER A 60 5.49 24.61 -13.12
N PRO A 61 4.86 25.79 -13.29
CA PRO A 61 3.52 26.05 -12.76
C PRO A 61 2.45 25.08 -13.28
N GLU A 62 2.66 24.52 -14.49
CA GLU A 62 1.76 23.55 -15.10
C GLU A 62 2.04 22.11 -14.66
N SER A 63 3.10 21.88 -13.91
CA SER A 63 3.42 20.55 -13.34
C SER A 63 2.32 20.15 -12.35
N ALA A 64 1.20 19.61 -12.88
CA ALA A 64 0.03 19.26 -12.10
C ALA A 64 0.41 18.32 -10.95
N GLY A 65 0.06 18.71 -9.74
CA GLY A 65 0.34 17.96 -8.53
C GLY A 65 -0.49 18.48 -7.38
N PRO A 66 -0.33 17.90 -6.20
CA PRO A 66 -0.91 18.47 -4.99
C PRO A 66 -0.33 19.85 -4.69
N ALA A 67 -1.06 20.65 -3.93
CA ALA A 67 -0.50 21.87 -3.37
C ALA A 67 0.76 21.55 -2.54
N PRO A 68 1.78 22.44 -2.52
CA PRO A 68 3.03 22.16 -1.82
C PRO A 68 2.84 21.71 -0.36
N GLU A 69 1.87 22.29 0.32
CA GLU A 69 1.53 21.95 1.71
C GLU A 69 0.95 20.52 1.87
N GLU A 70 0.41 19.96 0.80
CA GLU A 70 -0.14 18.61 0.76
C GLU A 70 0.83 17.58 0.20
N ASP A 71 1.93 18.03 -0.42
CA ASP A 71 2.93 17.14 -1.03
C ASP A 71 3.94 16.64 0.01
N THR A 72 3.45 15.91 0.97
CA THR A 72 4.21 15.42 2.11
C THR A 72 4.83 14.04 1.87
N LEU A 73 5.82 13.68 2.71
CA LEU A 73 6.41 12.35 2.74
C LEU A 73 5.35 11.24 2.84
N VAL A 74 4.41 11.35 3.79
CA VAL A 74 3.38 10.32 3.98
C VAL A 74 2.51 10.20 2.76
N ARG A 75 2.12 11.32 2.14
CA ARG A 75 1.35 11.29 0.92
C ARG A 75 2.11 10.60 -0.22
N ARG A 76 3.38 10.90 -0.42
CA ARG A 76 4.21 10.25 -1.44
C ARG A 76 4.40 8.76 -1.15
N MET A 77 4.59 8.38 0.11
CA MET A 77 4.63 6.98 0.53
C MET A 77 3.32 6.24 0.20
N MET A 78 2.15 6.86 0.45
CA MET A 78 0.85 6.27 0.10
C MET A 78 0.68 6.13 -1.42
N VAL A 79 1.08 7.14 -2.20
CA VAL A 79 1.05 7.07 -3.67
C VAL A 79 1.99 5.96 -4.17
N TYR A 80 3.20 5.85 -3.63
CA TYR A 80 4.13 4.77 -3.95
C TYR A 80 3.50 3.40 -3.67
N HIS A 81 2.96 3.22 -2.48
CA HIS A 81 2.32 1.98 -2.04
C HIS A 81 1.21 1.52 -3.00
N LEU A 82 0.28 2.44 -3.31
CA LEU A 82 -0.92 2.11 -4.07
C LEU A 82 -0.68 2.06 -5.58
N GLN A 83 0.11 2.99 -6.14
CA GLN A 83 0.24 3.15 -7.59
C GLN A 83 1.49 2.51 -8.16
N VAL A 84 2.60 2.56 -7.45
CA VAL A 84 3.89 2.06 -7.96
C VAL A 84 4.07 0.61 -7.56
N ALA A 85 3.83 0.29 -6.29
CA ALA A 85 3.94 -1.06 -5.75
C ALA A 85 2.64 -1.89 -5.92
N GLY A 86 1.49 -1.25 -6.17
CA GLY A 86 0.22 -1.94 -6.43
C GLY A 86 -0.33 -2.73 -5.23
N ARG A 87 -0.07 -2.26 -4.01
CA ARG A 87 -0.40 -2.95 -2.76
C ARG A 87 -1.73 -2.49 -2.16
N SER A 88 -2.30 -3.31 -1.27
CA SER A 88 -3.58 -3.03 -0.61
C SER A 88 -3.46 -1.95 0.46
N PRO A 89 -4.33 -0.92 0.48
CA PRO A 89 -4.29 0.13 1.50
C PRO A 89 -4.67 -0.34 2.90
N THR A 90 -5.40 -1.45 3.01
CA THR A 90 -5.93 -1.96 4.27
C THR A 90 -5.19 -3.17 4.80
N ASP A 91 -4.24 -3.71 4.04
CA ASP A 91 -3.44 -4.85 4.45
C ASP A 91 -2.19 -4.42 5.21
N ARG A 92 -2.05 -4.88 6.44
CA ARG A 92 -0.91 -4.56 7.30
C ARG A 92 0.41 -5.08 6.74
N PHE A 93 0.40 -6.29 6.19
CA PHE A 93 1.61 -6.91 5.66
C PHE A 93 2.14 -6.14 4.45
N ASP A 94 1.25 -5.71 3.56
CA ASP A 94 1.60 -4.89 2.40
C ASP A 94 2.28 -3.57 2.81
N TRP A 95 1.82 -2.93 3.89
CA TRP A 95 2.48 -1.74 4.44
C TRP A 95 3.84 -2.06 5.07
N GLN A 96 4.00 -3.23 5.69
CA GLN A 96 5.31 -3.69 6.19
C GLN A 96 6.29 -3.88 5.03
N LEU A 97 5.86 -4.47 3.91
CA LEU A 97 6.66 -4.58 2.70
C LEU A 97 7.05 -3.20 2.15
N THR A 98 6.12 -2.25 2.16
CA THR A 98 6.43 -0.87 1.74
C THR A 98 7.50 -0.23 2.62
N LEU A 99 7.42 -0.38 3.93
CA LEU A 99 8.50 0.09 4.81
C LEU A 99 9.82 -0.64 4.50
N ALA A 100 9.77 -1.95 4.24
CA ALA A 100 10.94 -2.75 3.90
C ALA A 100 11.62 -2.27 2.60
N ASP A 101 10.85 -1.77 1.62
CA ASP A 101 11.40 -1.19 0.39
C ASP A 101 12.26 0.05 0.69
N TYR A 102 11.85 0.91 1.62
CA TYR A 102 12.65 2.07 2.05
C TYR A 102 13.96 1.68 2.74
N PHE A 103 14.06 0.43 3.23
CA PHE A 103 15.27 -0.14 3.82
C PHE A 103 16.10 -0.98 2.84
N ASP A 104 15.67 -1.09 1.56
CA ASP A 104 16.28 -1.95 0.52
C ASP A 104 16.32 -3.44 0.91
N VAL A 105 15.37 -3.89 1.74
CA VAL A 105 15.33 -5.29 2.21
C VAL A 105 14.21 -6.12 1.58
N ASN A 106 13.35 -5.51 0.76
CA ASN A 106 12.33 -6.19 -0.04
C ASN A 106 12.52 -5.86 -1.53
N GLU A 107 11.81 -4.86 -2.06
CA GLU A 107 11.95 -4.43 -3.45
C GLU A 107 12.68 -3.09 -3.52
N PRO A 108 13.65 -2.92 -4.43
CA PRO A 108 14.32 -1.63 -4.57
C PRO A 108 13.37 -0.58 -5.15
N ILE A 109 13.25 0.56 -4.46
CA ILE A 109 12.50 1.70 -4.99
C ILE A 109 13.27 2.33 -6.15
N ILE A 110 12.68 2.33 -7.33
CA ILE A 110 13.24 2.99 -8.52
C ILE A 110 13.00 4.50 -8.41
N ALA A 111 14.05 5.26 -8.16
CA ALA A 111 13.96 6.70 -7.91
C ALA A 111 13.20 7.46 -9.01
N GLN A 112 13.36 7.09 -10.29
CA GLN A 112 12.66 7.73 -11.42
C GLN A 112 11.15 7.46 -11.43
N ARG A 113 10.69 6.44 -10.72
CA ARG A 113 9.26 6.09 -10.60
C ARG A 113 8.67 6.52 -9.26
N TYR A 114 9.48 7.14 -8.41
CA TYR A 114 9.02 7.61 -7.12
C TYR A 114 8.09 8.82 -7.28
N PRO A 115 7.02 8.92 -6.48
CA PRO A 115 6.07 10.03 -6.58
C PRO A 115 6.75 11.41 -6.45
N GLY A 116 6.57 12.25 -7.44
CA GLY A 116 7.21 13.57 -7.52
C GLY A 116 8.48 13.63 -8.35
N ALA A 117 9.06 12.49 -8.76
CA ALA A 117 10.32 12.46 -9.55
C ALA A 117 10.22 13.20 -10.89
N ASP A 118 9.04 13.23 -11.48
CA ASP A 118 8.75 13.79 -12.82
C ASP A 118 8.25 15.24 -12.78
N ARG A 119 7.87 15.75 -11.61
CA ARG A 119 7.20 17.06 -11.46
C ARG A 119 7.90 18.03 -10.51
N LEU A 120 8.83 17.55 -9.71
CA LEU A 120 9.59 18.37 -8.74
C LEU A 120 11.01 18.61 -9.25
N THR A 121 11.57 19.78 -8.94
CA THR A 121 12.94 20.15 -9.33
C THR A 121 14.00 19.25 -8.72
N VAL A 122 13.69 18.69 -7.55
CA VAL A 122 14.53 17.71 -6.86
C VAL A 122 13.67 16.49 -6.57
N ASN A 123 14.19 15.30 -6.89
CA ASN A 123 13.50 14.05 -6.56
C ASN A 123 13.46 13.84 -5.05
N PRO A 124 12.28 13.75 -4.43
CA PRO A 124 12.15 13.65 -2.98
C PRO A 124 12.58 12.30 -2.41
N TYR A 125 12.77 11.29 -3.24
CA TYR A 125 13.01 9.90 -2.80
C TYR A 125 14.16 9.77 -1.80
N ALA A 126 15.30 10.40 -2.07
CA ALA A 126 16.48 10.25 -1.21
C ALA A 126 16.23 10.78 0.21
N GLN A 127 15.55 11.92 0.31
CA GLN A 127 15.25 12.54 1.59
C GLN A 127 14.14 11.78 2.32
N ASP A 128 13.07 11.42 1.62
CA ASP A 128 11.99 10.60 2.18
C ASP A 128 12.53 9.28 2.75
N LYS A 129 13.43 8.62 1.99
CA LYS A 129 14.10 7.40 2.43
C LYS A 129 14.91 7.64 3.70
N ALA A 130 15.71 8.70 3.73
CA ALA A 130 16.53 9.03 4.90
C ALA A 130 15.67 9.25 6.14
N VAL A 131 14.54 9.96 6.02
CA VAL A 131 13.60 10.16 7.12
C VAL A 131 13.03 8.83 7.60
N VAL A 132 12.52 7.98 6.70
CA VAL A 132 11.95 6.67 7.06
C VAL A 132 12.99 5.79 7.73
N GLN A 133 14.24 5.80 7.25
CA GLN A 133 15.34 5.03 7.84
C GLN A 133 15.75 5.55 9.21
N SER A 134 15.59 6.85 9.49
CA SER A 134 15.88 7.44 10.80
C SER A 134 14.88 7.08 11.89
N LEU A 135 13.66 6.64 11.50
CA LEU A 135 12.62 6.24 12.45
C LEU A 135 13.06 4.99 13.23
N ASN A 136 12.92 5.01 14.53
CA ASN A 136 13.11 3.83 15.36
C ASN A 136 11.95 2.84 15.18
N ARG A 137 12.08 1.64 15.75
CA ARG A 137 11.07 0.57 15.62
C ARG A 137 9.68 1.01 16.10
N GLN A 138 9.60 1.72 17.21
CA GLN A 138 8.34 2.17 17.79
C GLN A 138 7.67 3.23 16.87
N GLN A 139 8.44 4.16 16.34
CA GLN A 139 7.95 5.17 15.39
C GLN A 139 7.46 4.54 14.09
N ARG A 140 8.16 3.54 13.55
CA ARG A 140 7.70 2.81 12.36
C ARG A 140 6.40 2.05 12.62
N GLN A 141 6.23 1.45 13.80
CA GLN A 141 4.98 0.80 14.18
C GLN A 141 3.84 1.80 14.34
N ALA A 142 4.12 2.96 14.94
CA ALA A 142 3.14 4.04 15.07
C ALA A 142 2.71 4.58 13.70
N LEU A 143 3.65 4.78 12.77
CA LEU A 143 3.37 5.18 11.38
C LEU A 143 2.49 4.16 10.68
N LEU A 144 2.85 2.88 10.74
CA LEU A 144 2.09 1.80 10.16
C LEU A 144 0.64 1.77 10.68
N ARG A 145 0.49 1.87 12.02
CA ARG A 145 -0.81 1.90 12.67
C ARG A 145 -1.65 3.10 12.23
N ALA A 146 -1.06 4.28 12.19
CA ALA A 146 -1.75 5.50 11.78
C ALA A 146 -2.23 5.43 10.33
N ILE A 147 -1.40 4.90 9.42
CA ILE A 147 -1.76 4.72 8.02
C ILE A 147 -2.91 3.72 7.87
N LEU A 148 -2.82 2.56 8.51
CA LEU A 148 -3.88 1.55 8.45
C LEU A 148 -5.22 2.10 8.94
N LEU A 149 -5.24 2.78 10.08
CA LEU A 149 -6.44 3.43 10.61
C LEU A 149 -7.01 4.47 9.63
N ALA A 150 -6.16 5.25 8.98
CA ALA A 150 -6.57 6.27 8.02
C ALA A 150 -7.25 5.68 6.77
N PHE A 151 -6.92 4.44 6.39
CA PHE A 151 -7.58 3.70 5.31
C PHE A 151 -8.68 2.74 5.80
N GLY A 152 -8.98 2.70 7.10
CA GLY A 152 -9.98 1.80 7.68
C GLY A 152 -9.54 0.34 7.77
N GLY A 153 -8.23 0.10 7.72
CA GLY A 153 -7.64 -1.22 7.96
C GLY A 153 -7.51 -1.54 9.44
N ASP A 154 -7.26 -2.82 9.75
CA ASP A 154 -7.00 -3.27 11.11
C ASP A 154 -5.50 -3.13 11.44
N PRO A 155 -5.15 -2.26 12.40
CA PRO A 155 -3.76 -2.06 12.78
C PRO A 155 -3.22 -3.15 13.72
N ASP A 156 -4.09 -3.89 14.38
CA ASP A 156 -3.68 -4.90 15.34
C ASP A 156 -3.56 -6.26 14.68
N PRO A 157 -2.47 -7.01 14.92
CA PRO A 157 -2.40 -8.38 14.45
C PRO A 157 -3.52 -9.17 15.10
N MET A 158 -4.23 -9.96 14.29
CA MET A 158 -5.16 -10.94 14.83
C MET A 158 -4.42 -11.71 15.94
N PRO A 159 -4.99 -11.83 17.15
CA PRO A 159 -4.37 -12.64 18.17
C PRO A 159 -4.16 -14.03 17.56
N LEU A 160 -2.92 -14.51 17.60
CA LEU A 160 -2.64 -15.91 17.29
C LEU A 160 -3.63 -16.71 18.10
N TYR A 161 -4.56 -17.39 17.42
CA TYR A 161 -5.39 -18.40 18.06
C TYR A 161 -4.44 -19.47 18.61
N ILE A 162 -4.09 -19.37 19.88
CA ILE A 162 -3.45 -20.43 20.63
C ILE A 162 -4.62 -21.28 21.09
N PRO A 163 -4.82 -22.51 20.55
CA PRO A 163 -5.85 -23.37 21.07
C PRO A 163 -5.61 -23.54 22.56
N SER A 164 -6.61 -23.21 23.36
CA SER A 164 -6.58 -23.32 24.84
C SER A 164 -6.32 -24.75 25.33
N ASP A 165 -6.28 -25.71 24.42
CA ASP A 165 -6.11 -27.14 24.72
C ASP A 165 -4.66 -27.53 24.97
N ILE A 166 -3.69 -26.61 24.79
CA ILE A 166 -2.27 -26.92 25.11
C ILE A 166 -2.04 -26.94 26.63
N ASP A 167 -2.89 -26.29 27.41
CA ASP A 167 -2.78 -26.31 28.88
C ASP A 167 -3.25 -27.61 29.54
N SER A 168 -3.97 -28.48 28.78
CA SER A 168 -4.45 -29.76 29.32
C SER A 168 -3.49 -30.94 29.07
N ALA A 169 -2.42 -30.73 28.30
CA ALA A 169 -1.45 -31.80 27.99
C ALA A 169 -0.18 -31.78 28.88
N SER A 170 -0.17 -30.94 29.92
CA SER A 170 0.93 -30.97 30.90
C SER A 170 0.65 -31.97 32.05
N THR A 171 0.11 -33.14 31.72
CA THR A 171 0.35 -34.31 32.55
C THR A 171 1.64 -34.95 32.02
N ARG A 172 2.74 -34.53 32.59
CA ARG A 172 4.03 -35.12 32.37
C ARG A 172 3.91 -36.62 32.72
N PRO A 173 4.03 -37.59 31.78
CA PRO A 173 4.19 -38.95 32.16
C PRO A 173 5.54 -39.03 32.86
N THR A 174 5.49 -39.56 34.05
CA THR A 174 6.60 -39.97 34.91
C THR A 174 7.71 -40.60 34.08
N SER A 175 8.88 -40.05 34.27
CA SER A 175 10.20 -40.56 33.89
C SER A 175 10.28 -42.06 33.57
N GLU A 176 10.33 -42.41 32.30
CA GLU A 176 11.12 -43.52 31.84
C GLU A 176 12.42 -42.96 31.25
N PRO A 177 13.59 -43.61 31.54
CA PRO A 177 14.86 -43.14 31.02
C PRO A 177 14.89 -43.36 29.53
N VAL A 178 14.89 -42.28 28.74
CA VAL A 178 15.17 -42.30 27.31
C VAL A 178 16.67 -42.53 27.10
N GLU A 179 17.10 -43.72 27.49
CA GLU A 179 18.37 -44.25 27.08
C GLU A 179 18.17 -44.89 25.71
N ARG A 180 18.39 -44.13 24.67
CA ARG A 180 18.70 -44.42 23.28
C ARG A 180 18.22 -43.29 22.38
N LEU A 181 18.93 -42.19 22.38
CA LEU A 181 18.80 -41.26 21.27
C LEU A 181 20.20 -40.90 20.76
N PHE A 182 20.46 -41.36 19.56
CA PHE A 182 21.55 -40.96 18.69
C PHE A 182 22.97 -41.08 19.24
N ILE A 183 23.49 -42.32 19.21
CA ILE A 183 24.90 -42.52 18.94
C ILE A 183 25.05 -42.34 17.42
N PRO A 184 25.73 -41.28 16.92
CA PRO A 184 26.11 -41.23 15.51
C PRO A 184 26.97 -42.45 15.22
N GLY A 185 26.51 -43.28 14.30
CA GLY A 185 27.28 -44.42 13.86
C GLY A 185 28.67 -43.98 13.43
N SER A 186 29.68 -44.72 13.83
CA SER A 186 31.10 -44.51 13.55
C SER A 186 31.49 -44.57 12.06
N GLY A 187 30.55 -44.35 11.14
CA GLY A 187 30.76 -44.33 9.69
C GLY A 187 30.84 -42.94 9.06
N ALA A 188 30.55 -41.85 9.81
CA ALA A 188 30.57 -40.52 9.23
C ALA A 188 31.96 -39.85 9.18
N ALA A 189 32.98 -40.44 9.82
CA ALA A 189 34.33 -39.89 9.83
C ALA A 189 35.20 -40.37 8.66
N ASP A 190 34.77 -41.41 7.92
CA ASP A 190 35.58 -42.02 6.84
C ASP A 190 35.44 -41.35 5.47
N LEU A 191 34.56 -40.31 5.37
CA LEU A 191 34.33 -39.57 4.12
C LEU A 191 35.19 -38.30 3.99
N LEU A 192 36.07 -38.01 4.94
CA LEU A 192 36.90 -36.79 4.95
C LEU A 192 38.42 -37.07 4.98
N SER A 193 38.86 -38.26 4.58
CA SER A 193 40.29 -38.49 4.37
C SER A 193 40.67 -38.22 2.91
N PRO A 194 41.78 -37.47 2.67
CA PRO A 194 42.23 -37.03 1.37
C PRO A 194 42.68 -38.14 0.43
#